data_738c2c312cbf728c55599dd5e65353cd
#
_entry.id   738c2c312cbf728c55599dd5e65353cd
#
_cell.length_a   1.000
_cell.length_b   1.000
_cell.length_c   1.000
_cell.angle_alpha   90.00
_cell.angle_beta   90.00
_cell.angle_gamma   90.00
#
_symmetry.space_group_name_H-M   'P 1'
#
loop_
_entity.id
_entity.type
_entity.pdbx_description
1 polymer ?
#
loop_
_entity_poly.entity_id
_entity_poly.type
_entity_poly.pdbx_seq_one_letter_code
_entity_poly.pdbx_strand_id
1 'polypeptide(L)'
;YVIIVPDNLKDAVEKLSNWKKQKGYSVIVQTVEDILKSSKFKIGANQNCFDKESSVREWLKDRYKNSGAFFCLFIGDYRTSAPIRKFNISSRLTDVNSHKYTPTDAYFSDLISQWDLQKDPSGIYSCSVYSASFSPTIPVGRLLCASREEIERYTNKLILYEMFPGRG
;
A
#
# COMPACT_ATOMS: atom_id res chain seq x y z
N TYR A 1 -0.60 2.25 -14.01
CA TYR A 1 -1.27 1.50 -12.94
C TYR A 1 -0.27 0.58 -12.27
N VAL A 2 -0.12 0.68 -10.96
CA VAL A 2 0.81 -0.13 -10.16
C VAL A 2 0.00 -1.10 -9.30
N ILE A 3 0.40 -2.37 -9.28
CA ILE A 3 -0.13 -3.39 -8.38
C ILE A 3 1.01 -3.82 -7.47
N ILE A 4 0.87 -3.58 -6.16
CA ILE A 4 1.83 -4.07 -5.15
C ILE A 4 1.21 -5.30 -4.47
N VAL A 5 1.93 -6.40 -4.51
CA VAL A 5 1.42 -7.71 -4.10
C VAL A 5 2.51 -8.52 -3.37
N PRO A 6 2.16 -9.36 -2.37
CA PRO A 6 3.07 -10.37 -1.84
C PRO A 6 3.52 -11.36 -2.91
N ASP A 7 4.76 -11.83 -2.85
CA ASP A 7 5.35 -12.70 -3.87
C ASP A 7 4.53 -13.99 -4.11
N ASN A 8 4.03 -14.59 -3.04
CA ASN A 8 3.20 -15.80 -3.10
C ASN A 8 1.81 -15.58 -3.75
N LEU A 9 1.39 -14.34 -3.99
CA LEU A 9 0.12 -13.99 -4.64
C LEU A 9 0.32 -13.33 -6.02
N LYS A 10 1.57 -13.21 -6.48
CA LYS A 10 1.92 -12.52 -7.73
C LYS A 10 1.17 -13.08 -8.95
N ASP A 11 1.14 -14.39 -9.08
CA ASP A 11 0.48 -15.03 -10.24
C ASP A 11 -1.04 -14.88 -10.22
N ALA A 12 -1.63 -14.72 -9.02
CA ALA A 12 -3.07 -14.54 -8.88
C ALA A 12 -3.58 -13.22 -9.46
N VAL A 13 -2.71 -12.21 -9.60
CA VAL A 13 -3.09 -10.89 -10.14
C VAL A 13 -2.94 -10.78 -11.65
N GLU A 14 -2.49 -11.83 -12.34
CA GLU A 14 -2.27 -11.80 -13.79
C GLU A 14 -3.54 -11.40 -14.56
N LYS A 15 -4.66 -12.02 -14.25
CA LYS A 15 -5.96 -11.72 -14.88
C LYS A 15 -6.35 -10.25 -14.67
N LEU A 16 -6.18 -9.72 -13.47
CA LEU A 16 -6.45 -8.32 -13.15
C LEU A 16 -5.50 -7.39 -13.93
N SER A 17 -4.23 -7.71 -13.96
CA SER A 17 -3.23 -6.96 -14.73
C SER A 17 -3.59 -6.88 -16.21
N ASN A 18 -3.92 -8.03 -16.81
CA ASN A 18 -4.30 -8.10 -18.22
C ASN A 18 -5.59 -7.32 -18.51
N TRP A 19 -6.57 -7.39 -17.61
CA TRP A 19 -7.79 -6.57 -17.74
C TRP A 19 -7.48 -5.07 -17.74
N LYS A 20 -6.65 -4.60 -16.81
CA LYS A 20 -6.25 -3.18 -16.78
C LYS A 20 -5.46 -2.76 -18.01
N LYS A 21 -4.60 -3.63 -18.56
CA LYS A 21 -3.93 -3.37 -19.85
C LYS A 21 -4.93 -3.24 -21.00
N GLN A 22 -5.95 -4.10 -21.07
CA GLN A 22 -7.02 -3.99 -22.08
C GLN A 22 -7.82 -2.70 -21.96
N LYS A 23 -7.93 -2.13 -20.74
CA LYS A 23 -8.52 -0.80 -20.49
C LYS A 23 -7.59 0.37 -20.84
N GLY A 24 -6.39 0.11 -21.38
CA GLY A 24 -5.44 1.12 -21.86
C GLY A 24 -4.42 1.57 -20.82
N TYR A 25 -4.35 0.94 -19.64
CA TYR A 25 -3.33 1.29 -18.66
C TYR A 25 -1.99 0.60 -18.96
N SER A 26 -0.89 1.34 -18.78
CA SER A 26 0.42 0.72 -18.56
C SER A 26 0.44 0.11 -17.15
N VAL A 27 0.61 -1.20 -17.02
CA VAL A 27 0.51 -1.90 -15.73
C VAL A 27 1.85 -2.45 -15.29
N ILE A 28 2.22 -2.14 -14.05
CA ILE A 28 3.39 -2.68 -13.37
C ILE A 28 2.89 -3.54 -12.21
N VAL A 29 3.32 -4.80 -12.16
CA VAL A 29 3.13 -5.68 -11.01
C VAL A 29 4.46 -5.78 -10.28
N GLN A 30 4.50 -5.34 -9.04
CA GLN A 30 5.68 -5.31 -8.20
C GLN A 30 5.45 -6.09 -6.92
N THR A 31 6.39 -6.99 -6.58
CA THR A 31 6.28 -7.69 -5.30
C THR A 31 6.92 -6.89 -4.18
N VAL A 32 6.38 -7.05 -2.97
CA VAL A 32 6.93 -6.44 -1.75
C VAL A 32 8.35 -6.93 -1.53
N GLU A 33 8.55 -8.23 -1.70
CA GLU A 33 9.82 -8.92 -1.50
C GLU A 33 10.92 -8.38 -2.44
N ASP A 34 10.59 -8.11 -3.70
CA ASP A 34 11.55 -7.53 -4.65
C ASP A 34 11.91 -6.09 -4.30
N ILE A 35 10.97 -5.30 -3.78
CA ILE A 35 11.27 -3.97 -3.25
C ILE A 35 12.28 -4.07 -2.11
N LEU A 36 12.05 -4.99 -1.17
CA LEU A 36 12.88 -5.17 0.01
C LEU A 36 14.28 -5.76 -0.30
N LYS A 37 14.41 -6.50 -1.39
CA LYS A 37 15.72 -7.02 -1.87
C LYS A 37 16.54 -5.94 -2.57
N SER A 38 15.90 -4.94 -3.14
CA SER A 38 16.58 -3.85 -3.85
C SER A 38 17.52 -3.09 -2.92
N SER A 39 18.76 -2.93 -3.34
CA SER A 39 19.78 -2.17 -2.56
C SER A 39 19.32 -0.74 -2.24
N LYS A 40 18.51 -0.14 -3.11
CA LYS A 40 18.01 1.23 -2.96
C LYS A 40 16.91 1.38 -1.90
N PHE A 41 16.05 0.36 -1.76
CA PHE A 41 14.85 0.42 -0.90
C PHE A 41 14.88 -0.57 0.25
N LYS A 42 15.97 -1.31 0.38
CA LYS A 42 16.17 -2.28 1.47
C LYS A 42 16.09 -1.58 2.82
N ILE A 43 15.53 -2.27 3.82
CA ILE A 43 15.50 -1.77 5.21
C ILE A 43 16.92 -1.41 5.65
N GLY A 44 17.08 -0.17 6.14
CA GLY A 44 18.40 0.36 6.52
C GLY A 44 19.26 0.85 5.34
N ALA A 45 18.79 0.83 4.10
CA ALA A 45 19.54 1.32 2.94
C ALA A 45 19.73 2.85 2.97
N ASN A 46 18.81 3.57 3.57
CA ASN A 46 18.87 5.01 3.80
C ASN A 46 18.04 5.37 5.04
N GLN A 47 18.10 6.64 5.46
CA GLN A 47 17.40 7.12 6.66
C GLN A 47 15.89 7.01 6.62
N ASN A 48 15.29 6.75 5.45
CA ASN A 48 13.83 6.66 5.28
C ASN A 48 13.32 5.21 5.18
N CYS A 49 14.22 4.22 5.18
CA CYS A 49 13.87 2.80 5.05
C CYS A 49 14.00 2.08 6.38
N PHE A 50 13.14 2.40 7.35
CA PHE A 50 13.20 1.84 8.71
C PHE A 50 12.53 0.47 8.82
N ASP A 51 11.50 0.25 8.02
CA ASP A 51 10.69 -0.96 8.00
C ASP A 51 10.16 -1.25 6.58
N LYS A 52 9.42 -2.34 6.45
CA LYS A 52 8.84 -2.76 5.17
C LYS A 52 7.96 -1.67 4.55
N GLU A 53 7.14 -1.03 5.35
CA GLU A 53 6.21 0.00 4.94
C GLU A 53 6.95 1.25 4.41
N SER A 54 7.98 1.68 5.12
CA SER A 54 8.79 2.83 4.67
C SER A 54 9.59 2.51 3.40
N SER A 55 10.09 1.30 3.26
CA SER A 55 10.79 0.85 2.04
C SER A 55 9.85 0.87 0.82
N VAL A 56 8.63 0.40 0.99
CA VAL A 56 7.60 0.44 -0.08
C VAL A 56 7.22 1.89 -0.40
N ARG A 57 7.06 2.74 0.61
CA ARG A 57 6.76 4.16 0.37
C ARG A 57 7.89 4.87 -0.40
N GLU A 58 9.15 4.61 -0.06
CA GLU A 58 10.29 5.20 -0.80
C GLU A 58 10.33 4.68 -2.25
N TRP A 59 9.97 3.42 -2.50
CA TRP A 59 9.80 2.91 -3.86
C TRP A 59 8.69 3.66 -4.62
N LEU A 60 7.54 3.92 -3.98
CA LEU A 60 6.44 4.70 -4.58
C LEU A 60 6.88 6.14 -4.88
N LYS A 61 7.63 6.78 -3.98
CA LYS A 61 8.19 8.13 -4.21
C LYS A 61 9.13 8.15 -5.42
N ASP A 62 10.00 7.15 -5.53
CA ASP A 62 10.91 7.04 -6.68
C ASP A 62 10.13 6.86 -7.97
N ARG A 63 9.08 6.05 -7.97
CA ARG A 63 8.16 5.91 -9.10
C ARG A 63 7.46 7.21 -9.46
N TYR A 64 6.89 7.89 -8.47
CA TYR A 64 6.22 9.18 -8.69
C TYR A 64 7.17 10.22 -9.30
N LYS A 65 8.38 10.29 -8.80
CA LYS A 65 9.42 11.20 -9.30
C LYS A 65 9.78 10.93 -10.77
N ASN A 66 9.82 9.66 -11.17
CA ASN A 66 10.27 9.26 -12.50
C ASN A 66 9.14 9.15 -13.54
N SER A 67 7.88 8.94 -13.10
CA SER A 67 6.76 8.62 -14.00
C SER A 67 5.53 9.54 -13.79
N GLY A 68 5.58 10.45 -12.82
CA GLY A 68 4.41 11.27 -12.45
C GLY A 68 3.35 10.46 -11.69
N ALA A 69 2.12 10.98 -11.66
CA ALA A 69 1.01 10.37 -10.94
C ALA A 69 0.55 9.03 -11.57
N PHE A 70 0.19 8.08 -10.73
CA PHE A 70 -0.32 6.77 -11.12
C PHE A 70 -1.32 6.24 -10.10
N PHE A 71 -2.15 5.29 -10.49
CA PHE A 71 -3.00 4.53 -9.56
C PHE A 71 -2.19 3.42 -8.91
N CYS A 72 -2.29 3.27 -7.60
CA CYS A 72 -1.67 2.18 -6.86
C CYS A 72 -2.72 1.28 -6.20
N LEU A 73 -2.65 -0.01 -6.47
CA LEU A 73 -3.48 -1.03 -5.82
C LEU A 73 -2.59 -1.94 -4.98
N PHE A 74 -2.83 -1.96 -3.67
CA PHE A 74 -2.25 -2.96 -2.78
C PHE A 74 -3.12 -4.22 -2.76
N ILE A 75 -2.47 -5.38 -2.87
CA ILE A 75 -3.10 -6.68 -2.67
C ILE A 75 -2.61 -7.25 -1.34
N GLY A 76 -3.55 -7.67 -0.51
CA GLY A 76 -3.23 -8.31 0.75
C GLY A 76 -3.71 -7.57 1.99
N ASP A 77 -3.89 -8.32 3.07
CA ASP A 77 -4.29 -7.87 4.38
C ASP A 77 -3.32 -8.34 5.47
N TYR A 78 -3.73 -8.30 6.74
CA TYR A 78 -2.91 -8.69 7.89
C TYR A 78 -2.50 -10.18 7.90
N ARG A 79 -3.16 -11.03 7.09
CA ARG A 79 -2.82 -12.46 6.94
C ARG A 79 -1.66 -12.70 5.97
N THR A 80 -1.18 -11.64 5.31
CA THR A 80 -0.14 -11.70 4.27
C THR A 80 1.08 -10.87 4.64
N SER A 81 2.12 -10.91 3.81
CA SER A 81 3.27 -10.00 3.92
C SER A 81 3.01 -8.59 3.37
N ALA A 82 1.77 -8.26 2.98
CA ALA A 82 1.41 -6.94 2.48
C ALA A 82 1.80 -5.83 3.46
N PRO A 83 2.30 -4.69 2.95
CA PRO A 83 2.65 -3.56 3.81
C PRO A 83 1.38 -2.90 4.35
N ILE A 84 1.28 -2.77 5.67
CA ILE A 84 0.13 -2.12 6.34
C ILE A 84 0.67 -1.16 7.39
N ARG A 85 0.59 0.15 7.12
CA ARG A 85 0.96 1.16 8.09
C ARG A 85 -0.12 1.28 9.17
N LYS A 86 0.31 1.29 10.41
CA LYS A 86 -0.54 1.57 11.56
C LYS A 86 -0.47 3.04 11.92
N PHE A 87 -1.59 3.58 12.32
CA PHE A 87 -1.76 4.95 12.69
C PHE A 87 -2.14 5.03 14.17
N ASN A 88 -1.39 5.79 14.97
CA ASN A 88 -1.69 5.98 16.37
C ASN A 88 -2.71 7.11 16.50
N ILE A 89 -3.93 6.79 16.91
CA ILE A 89 -4.91 7.77 17.33
C ILE A 89 -4.62 8.13 18.79
N SER A 90 -3.72 9.07 18.99
CA SER A 90 -3.58 9.71 20.30
C SER A 90 -4.81 10.57 20.54
N SER A 91 -5.80 10.04 21.25
CA SER A 91 -6.86 10.88 21.80
C SER A 91 -6.24 11.81 22.85
N ARG A 92 -6.54 13.09 22.81
CA ARG A 92 -6.21 14.07 23.87
C ARG A 92 -6.81 13.74 25.24
N LEU A 93 -7.55 12.64 25.36
CA LEU A 93 -8.27 12.23 26.55
C LEU A 93 -7.58 11.01 27.18
N THR A 94 -6.66 11.29 28.08
CA THR A 94 -6.50 10.67 29.44
C THR A 94 -6.22 9.19 29.58
N ASP A 95 -5.96 8.41 28.54
CA ASP A 95 -5.58 7.02 28.74
C ASP A 95 -4.23 6.72 28.08
N VAL A 96 -3.17 6.84 28.86
CA VAL A 96 -1.77 6.62 28.43
C VAL A 96 -1.52 5.16 28.03
N ASN A 97 -2.48 4.26 28.29
CA ASN A 97 -2.33 2.82 28.09
C ASN A 97 -3.13 2.22 26.93
N SER A 98 -4.00 2.98 26.28
CA SER A 98 -4.73 2.46 25.11
C SER A 98 -4.08 2.87 23.79
N HIS A 99 -3.03 2.18 23.39
CA HIS A 99 -2.41 2.31 22.06
C HIS A 99 -3.37 1.74 21.00
N LYS A 100 -4.37 2.51 20.59
CA LYS A 100 -5.26 2.14 19.48
C LYS A 100 -4.57 2.45 18.17
N TYR A 101 -4.13 1.40 17.47
CA TYR A 101 -3.57 1.52 16.14
C TYR A 101 -4.65 1.26 15.09
N THR A 102 -4.82 2.18 14.17
CA THR A 102 -5.70 2.01 13.00
C THR A 102 -4.85 1.81 11.75
N PRO A 103 -5.07 0.75 10.97
CA PRO A 103 -4.43 0.58 9.67
C PRO A 103 -4.84 1.70 8.72
N THR A 104 -3.88 2.23 7.96
CA THR A 104 -4.16 3.29 6.98
C THR A 104 -3.29 3.14 5.74
N ASP A 105 -3.86 3.44 4.58
CA ASP A 105 -3.15 3.58 3.31
C ASP A 105 -2.82 5.04 2.97
N ALA A 106 -3.24 6.01 3.80
CA ALA A 106 -2.87 7.42 3.65
C ALA A 106 -1.35 7.62 3.62
N TYR A 107 -0.61 6.82 4.39
CA TYR A 107 0.85 6.81 4.39
C TYR A 107 1.46 6.53 3.02
N PHE A 108 0.81 5.71 2.20
CA PHE A 108 1.28 5.36 0.86
C PHE A 108 0.72 6.31 -0.22
N SER A 109 -0.38 7.01 0.05
CA SER A 109 -0.95 7.95 -0.89
C SER A 109 -0.34 9.35 -0.80
N ASP A 110 0.04 9.78 0.39
CA ASP A 110 0.74 11.05 0.65
C ASP A 110 2.25 10.87 0.54
N LEU A 111 2.80 11.06 -0.65
CA LEU A 111 4.22 10.85 -0.91
C LEU A 111 5.08 12.09 -0.62
N ILE A 112 4.48 13.27 -0.43
CA ILE A 112 5.19 14.54 -0.28
C ILE A 112 5.42 14.86 1.19
N SER A 113 4.39 14.72 2.04
CA SER A 113 4.49 15.09 3.45
C SER A 113 5.54 14.28 4.19
N GLN A 114 6.14 14.93 5.18
CA GLN A 114 7.00 14.25 6.13
C GLN A 114 6.12 13.56 7.18
N TRP A 115 6.25 12.25 7.28
CA TRP A 115 5.59 11.44 8.29
C TRP A 115 6.54 11.19 9.44
N ASP A 116 6.19 11.72 10.61
CA ASP A 116 6.98 11.52 11.83
C ASP A 116 6.66 10.14 12.42
N LEU A 117 7.51 9.18 12.10
CA LEU A 117 7.36 7.79 12.51
C LEU A 117 7.96 7.58 13.90
N GLN A 118 7.13 7.10 14.82
CA GLN A 118 7.54 6.71 16.16
C GLN A 118 7.53 5.19 16.29
N LYS A 119 8.56 4.66 16.92
CA LYS A 119 8.67 3.22 17.22
C LYS A 119 8.17 2.98 18.62
N ASP A 120 7.18 2.12 18.77
CA ASP A 120 6.68 1.72 20.07
C ASP A 120 7.60 0.67 20.76
N PRO A 121 7.39 0.35 22.06
CA PRO A 121 8.18 -0.66 22.75
C PRO A 121 8.11 -2.06 22.14
N SER A 122 7.07 -2.38 21.37
CA SER A 122 6.92 -3.63 20.62
C SER A 122 7.65 -3.63 19.28
N GLY A 123 8.29 -2.51 18.92
CA GLY A 123 9.05 -2.35 17.70
C GLY A 123 8.20 -1.94 16.48
N ILE A 124 6.92 -1.63 16.67
CA ILE A 124 6.03 -1.22 15.58
C ILE A 124 6.20 0.27 15.31
N TYR A 125 6.43 0.62 14.05
CA TYR A 125 6.42 2.02 13.63
C TYR A 125 4.99 2.50 13.37
N SER A 126 4.65 3.62 13.95
CA SER A 126 3.38 4.32 13.76
C SER A 126 3.61 5.80 13.49
N CYS A 127 2.59 6.50 13.05
CA CYS A 127 2.63 7.95 12.86
C CYS A 127 1.63 8.64 13.79
N SER A 128 2.02 9.79 14.32
CA SER A 128 1.14 10.66 15.07
C SER A 128 0.18 11.43 14.14
N VAL A 129 -1.05 11.66 14.59
CA VAL A 129 -2.09 12.43 13.85
C VAL A 129 -1.59 13.82 13.45
N TYR A 130 -0.64 14.38 14.19
CA TYR A 130 -0.23 15.78 14.04
C TYR A 130 0.89 16.00 13.00
N SER A 131 1.50 14.95 12.47
CA SER A 131 2.66 15.07 11.60
C SER A 131 2.36 14.86 10.11
N ALA A 132 1.18 14.35 9.75
CA ALA A 132 0.80 14.08 8.38
C ALA A 132 -0.28 15.06 7.88
N SER A 133 -0.11 15.57 6.67
CA SER A 133 -1.11 16.46 6.04
C SER A 133 -2.31 15.69 5.48
N PHE A 134 -2.19 14.36 5.31
CA PHE A 134 -3.18 13.50 4.64
C PHE A 134 -3.55 13.97 3.23
N SER A 135 -2.67 14.72 2.58
CA SER A 135 -2.88 15.16 1.20
C SER A 135 -2.46 14.06 0.22
N PRO A 136 -3.40 13.41 -0.48
CA PRO A 136 -3.05 12.34 -1.40
C PRO A 136 -2.28 12.87 -2.60
N THR A 137 -1.11 12.31 -2.86
CA THR A 137 -0.29 12.57 -4.06
C THR A 137 -0.65 11.61 -5.18
N ILE A 138 -0.99 10.38 -4.82
CA ILE A 138 -1.45 9.33 -5.74
C ILE A 138 -2.72 8.66 -5.21
N PRO A 139 -3.66 8.25 -6.08
CA PRO A 139 -4.77 7.42 -5.68
C PRO A 139 -4.29 6.04 -5.26
N VAL A 140 -4.67 5.62 -4.05
CA VAL A 140 -4.35 4.30 -3.49
C VAL A 140 -5.63 3.57 -3.16
N GLY A 141 -5.69 2.30 -3.56
CA GLY A 141 -6.74 1.35 -3.17
C GLY A 141 -6.13 0.08 -2.59
N ARG A 142 -6.92 -0.67 -1.84
CA ARG A 142 -6.49 -1.95 -1.28
C ARG A 142 -7.53 -3.03 -1.52
N LEU A 143 -7.06 -4.18 -1.96
CA LEU A 143 -7.83 -5.41 -2.03
C LEU A 143 -7.45 -6.30 -0.84
N LEU A 144 -8.36 -6.42 0.11
CA LEU A 144 -8.18 -7.21 1.34
C LEU A 144 -8.36 -8.71 1.05
N CYS A 145 -7.37 -9.31 0.42
CA CYS A 145 -7.32 -10.72 0.06
C CYS A 145 -6.06 -11.38 0.60
N ALA A 146 -6.16 -12.65 0.98
CA ALA A 146 -5.04 -13.45 1.46
C ALA A 146 -4.82 -14.73 0.63
N SER A 147 -5.69 -15.04 -0.32
CA SER A 147 -5.57 -16.22 -1.16
C SER A 147 -5.81 -15.90 -2.64
N ARG A 148 -5.36 -16.82 -3.50
CA ARG A 148 -5.60 -16.78 -4.96
C ARG A 148 -7.10 -16.73 -5.25
N GLU A 149 -7.89 -17.55 -4.59
CA GLU A 149 -9.34 -17.67 -4.83
C GLU A 149 -10.07 -16.37 -4.48
N GLU A 150 -9.66 -15.68 -3.42
CA GLU A 150 -10.21 -14.39 -3.04
C GLU A 150 -9.92 -13.34 -4.13
N ILE A 151 -8.70 -13.31 -4.64
CA ILE A 151 -8.28 -12.38 -5.72
C ILE A 151 -9.04 -12.67 -7.02
N GLU A 152 -9.16 -13.94 -7.40
CA GLU A 152 -9.86 -14.35 -8.61
C GLU A 152 -11.35 -14.00 -8.55
N ARG A 153 -12.02 -14.25 -7.42
CA ARG A 153 -13.43 -13.88 -7.22
C ARG A 153 -13.64 -12.36 -7.33
N TYR A 154 -12.78 -11.59 -6.68
CA TYR A 154 -12.84 -10.13 -6.79
C TYR A 154 -12.59 -9.66 -8.22
N THR A 155 -11.57 -10.20 -8.88
CA THR A 155 -11.23 -9.83 -10.27
C THR A 155 -12.39 -10.13 -11.22
N ASN A 156 -13.04 -11.28 -11.09
CA ASN A 156 -14.20 -11.64 -11.89
C ASN A 156 -15.37 -10.65 -11.66
N LYS A 157 -15.65 -10.31 -10.41
CA LYS A 157 -16.68 -9.33 -10.05
C LYS A 157 -16.36 -7.96 -10.62
N LEU A 158 -15.11 -7.51 -10.51
CA LEU A 158 -14.66 -6.23 -11.05
C LEU A 158 -14.83 -6.17 -12.57
N ILE A 159 -14.39 -7.20 -13.28
CA ILE A 159 -14.51 -7.29 -14.73
C ILE A 159 -15.98 -7.19 -15.15
N LEU A 160 -16.86 -7.98 -14.52
CA LEU A 160 -18.29 -7.93 -14.82
C LEU A 160 -18.88 -6.54 -14.56
N TYR A 161 -18.53 -5.92 -13.46
CA TYR A 161 -18.98 -4.57 -13.12
C TYR A 161 -18.50 -3.51 -14.14
N GLU A 162 -17.25 -3.60 -14.57
CA GLU A 162 -16.67 -2.64 -15.53
C GLU A 162 -17.14 -2.91 -16.98
N MET A 163 -17.54 -4.14 -17.32
CA MET A 163 -18.14 -4.47 -18.62
C MET A 163 -19.61 -4.08 -18.71
N PHE A 164 -20.34 -4.26 -17.62
CA PHE A 164 -21.77 -4.04 -17.56
C PHE A 164 -22.10 -3.13 -16.37
N PRO A 165 -21.69 -1.84 -16.41
CA PRO A 165 -22.02 -0.92 -15.34
C PRO A 165 -23.55 -0.80 -15.27
N GLY A 166 -24.14 -1.08 -14.09
CA GLY A 166 -25.55 -0.93 -13.88
C GLY A 166 -26.00 0.49 -14.29
N ARG A 167 -27.08 0.58 -15.04
CA ARG A 167 -27.73 1.87 -15.29
C ARG A 167 -28.39 2.28 -13.96
N GLY A 168 -27.83 3.34 -13.32
CA GLY A 168 -28.46 3.97 -12.17
C GLY A 168 -29.75 4.69 -12.55
#